data_6637d133aea2e51ddcf3bac76f5f4838
#
_entry.id   6637d133aea2e51ddcf3bac76f5f4838
#
_cell.length_a   1.000
_cell.length_b   1.000
_cell.length_c   1.000
_cell.angle_alpha   90.00
_cell.angle_beta   90.00
_cell.angle_gamma   90.00
#
_symmetry.space_group_name_H-M   'P 1'
#
loop_
_entity.id
_entity.type
_entity.pdbx_description
1 polymer ?
#
loop_
_entity_poly.entity_id
_entity_poly.type
_entity_poly.pdbx_seq_one_letter_code
_entity_poly.pdbx_strand_id
1 'polypeptide(L)'
;LYTIPTFQNPTGIVMPMPRRKKLLQYCNEMHIPIIEDDVFRDLWLDAPPPPPIKSLDGHGNVVYISSLSKCFAPGLRLGWLVGPEAVVQRLADVKMQMDYGVSVLTQQVAEELLRTGLYEKGVQNIRSQLTERRDFMIRLLERYFSEFAEWSVPSGSFFVWVRLKNRVSAEKLFNLALKEKLLIMPGGVYDRGHSSS
;
A
#
# COMPACT_ATOMS: atom_id res chain seq x y z
N LEU A 1 -2.08 -14.23 -8.93
CA LEU A 1 -2.81 -12.98 -8.66
C LEU A 1 -1.98 -12.08 -7.74
N TYR A 2 -1.70 -10.82 -8.12
CA TYR A 2 -1.15 -9.80 -7.24
C TYR A 2 -2.26 -8.88 -6.74
N THR A 3 -2.27 -8.56 -5.45
CA THR A 3 -3.28 -7.68 -4.84
C THR A 3 -2.71 -6.89 -3.66
N ILE A 4 -3.24 -5.67 -3.46
CA ILE A 4 -2.97 -4.81 -2.30
C ILE A 4 -4.29 -4.69 -1.53
N PRO A 5 -4.62 -5.61 -0.62
CA PRO A 5 -5.94 -5.62 0.03
C PRO A 5 -6.09 -4.59 1.15
N THR A 6 -5.01 -3.97 1.59
CA THR A 6 -4.99 -2.99 2.68
C THR A 6 -4.44 -1.66 2.18
N PHE A 7 -5.26 -0.61 2.19
CA PHE A 7 -4.91 0.74 1.72
C PHE A 7 -4.31 0.74 0.32
N GLN A 8 -5.08 0.18 -0.62
CA GLN A 8 -4.65 -0.05 -2.00
C GLN A 8 -4.05 1.22 -2.65
N ASN A 9 -2.91 1.07 -3.27
CA ASN A 9 -2.29 2.13 -4.08
C ASN A 9 -2.82 2.08 -5.52
N PRO A 10 -3.51 3.15 -6.00
CA PRO A 10 -3.57 4.51 -5.45
C PRO A 10 -4.86 4.87 -4.70
N THR A 11 -5.84 3.97 -4.59
CA THR A 11 -7.22 4.31 -4.20
C THR A 11 -7.45 4.46 -2.70
N GLY A 12 -6.53 3.96 -1.86
CA GLY A 12 -6.69 3.91 -0.40
C GLY A 12 -7.74 2.89 0.09
N ILE A 13 -8.34 2.12 -0.81
CA ILE A 13 -9.42 1.16 -0.47
C ILE A 13 -8.88 0.03 0.40
N VAL A 14 -9.69 -0.39 1.38
CA VAL A 14 -9.46 -1.57 2.20
C VAL A 14 -10.44 -2.67 1.82
N MET A 15 -9.92 -3.83 1.46
CA MET A 15 -10.74 -5.01 1.17
C MET A 15 -11.33 -5.57 2.47
N PRO A 16 -12.67 -5.62 2.64
CA PRO A 16 -13.28 -6.13 3.86
C PRO A 16 -13.10 -7.65 4.01
N MET A 17 -13.14 -8.15 5.24
CA MET A 17 -12.89 -9.56 5.58
C MET A 17 -13.71 -10.57 4.76
N PRO A 18 -15.04 -10.38 4.54
CA PRO A 18 -15.79 -11.33 3.71
C PRO A 18 -15.25 -11.45 2.29
N ARG A 19 -14.77 -10.34 1.72
CA ARG A 19 -14.19 -10.33 0.37
C ARG A 19 -12.81 -10.99 0.33
N ARG A 20 -11.99 -10.82 1.38
CA ARG A 20 -10.69 -11.54 1.53
C ARG A 20 -10.90 -13.06 1.55
N LYS A 21 -11.85 -13.53 2.36
CA LYS A 21 -12.22 -14.96 2.44
C LYS A 21 -12.69 -15.50 1.09
N LYS A 22 -13.58 -14.78 0.42
CA LYS A 22 -14.13 -15.19 -0.88
C LYS A 22 -13.06 -15.23 -1.96
N LEU A 23 -12.14 -14.24 -1.98
CA LEU A 23 -11.01 -14.20 -2.91
C LEU A 23 -10.10 -15.41 -2.70
N LEU A 24 -9.71 -15.68 -1.44
CA LEU A 24 -8.86 -16.82 -1.11
C LEU A 24 -9.51 -18.15 -1.52
N GLN A 25 -10.81 -18.32 -1.25
CA GLN A 25 -11.55 -19.51 -1.65
C GLN A 25 -11.50 -19.71 -3.17
N TYR A 26 -11.84 -18.71 -3.97
CA TYR A 26 -11.78 -18.81 -5.43
C TYR A 26 -10.37 -19.11 -5.96
N CYS A 27 -9.36 -18.47 -5.38
CA CYS A 27 -7.98 -18.72 -5.79
C CYS A 27 -7.53 -20.15 -5.45
N ASN A 28 -7.98 -20.70 -4.32
CA ASN A 28 -7.70 -22.08 -3.95
C ASN A 28 -8.40 -23.06 -4.91
N GLU A 29 -9.68 -22.85 -5.20
CA GLU A 29 -10.46 -23.69 -6.14
C GLU A 29 -9.86 -23.68 -7.56
N MET A 30 -9.35 -22.54 -8.00
CA MET A 30 -8.75 -22.36 -9.32
C MET A 30 -7.24 -22.59 -9.38
N HIS A 31 -6.61 -22.99 -8.27
CA HIS A 31 -5.15 -23.15 -8.14
C HIS A 31 -4.35 -21.93 -8.55
N ILE A 32 -4.87 -20.73 -8.25
CA ILE A 32 -4.22 -19.45 -8.55
C ILE A 32 -3.47 -18.96 -7.31
N PRO A 33 -2.13 -18.89 -7.31
CA PRO A 33 -1.38 -18.34 -6.18
C PRO A 33 -1.64 -16.85 -6.02
N ILE A 34 -1.65 -16.37 -4.77
CA ILE A 34 -1.86 -14.97 -4.40
C ILE A 34 -0.53 -14.38 -3.92
N ILE A 35 -0.16 -13.23 -4.46
CA ILE A 35 0.85 -12.34 -3.87
C ILE A 35 0.10 -11.20 -3.20
N GLU A 36 0.12 -11.19 -1.86
CA GLU A 36 -0.49 -10.16 -1.02
C GLU A 36 0.55 -9.12 -0.65
N ASP A 37 0.42 -7.90 -1.21
CA ASP A 37 1.27 -6.77 -0.87
C ASP A 37 0.60 -5.93 0.23
N ASP A 38 1.23 -5.86 1.39
CA ASP A 38 0.67 -5.24 2.60
C ASP A 38 1.62 -4.19 3.21
N VAL A 39 2.39 -3.49 2.38
CA VAL A 39 3.40 -2.50 2.80
C VAL A 39 2.83 -1.27 3.51
N PHE A 40 1.53 -1.03 3.41
CA PHE A 40 0.85 0.12 4.03
C PHE A 40 0.12 -0.25 5.33
N ARG A 41 0.10 -1.53 5.72
CA ARG A 41 -0.72 -2.05 6.81
C ARG A 41 -0.64 -1.23 8.09
N ASP A 42 0.56 -0.83 8.49
CA ASP A 42 0.79 -0.11 9.73
C ASP A 42 0.46 1.39 9.66
N LEU A 43 0.07 1.88 8.50
CA LEU A 43 -0.35 3.28 8.30
C LEU A 43 -1.87 3.47 8.38
N TRP A 44 -2.56 2.71 9.21
CA TRP A 44 -3.97 2.98 9.51
C TRP A 44 -4.13 4.28 10.31
N LEU A 45 -5.16 5.06 10.01
CA LEU A 45 -5.41 6.37 10.61
C LEU A 45 -6.60 6.35 11.56
N ASP A 46 -7.65 5.59 11.22
CA ASP A 46 -8.89 5.56 12.01
C ASP A 46 -8.98 4.28 12.85
N ALA A 47 -8.71 3.12 12.26
CA ALA A 47 -8.76 1.83 12.94
C ALA A 47 -7.83 0.81 12.25
N PRO A 48 -7.33 -0.20 12.99
CA PRO A 48 -6.56 -1.29 12.41
C PRO A 48 -7.32 -1.99 11.29
N PRO A 49 -6.67 -2.30 10.15
CA PRO A 49 -7.30 -2.99 9.04
C PRO A 49 -7.59 -4.47 9.39
N PRO A 50 -8.47 -5.13 8.63
CA PRO A 50 -8.71 -6.56 8.80
C PRO A 50 -7.41 -7.38 8.70
N PRO A 51 -7.33 -8.56 9.34
CA PRO A 51 -6.19 -9.48 9.20
C PRO A 51 -5.84 -9.75 7.73
N PRO A 52 -4.56 -9.97 7.39
CA PRO A 52 -4.14 -10.24 6.00
C PRO A 52 -4.76 -11.53 5.48
N ILE A 53 -4.85 -11.66 4.15
CA ILE A 53 -5.31 -12.89 3.49
C ILE A 53 -4.40 -14.06 3.90
N LYS A 54 -3.10 -13.80 4.02
CA LYS A 54 -2.11 -14.80 4.48
C LYS A 54 -2.48 -15.44 5.82
N SER A 55 -3.08 -14.71 6.74
CA SER A 55 -3.50 -15.25 8.04
C SER A 55 -4.66 -16.26 7.95
N LEU A 56 -5.34 -16.31 6.81
CA LEU A 56 -6.44 -17.24 6.51
C LEU A 56 -5.97 -18.44 5.67
N ASP A 57 -4.73 -18.42 5.21
CA ASP A 57 -4.18 -19.39 4.25
C ASP A 57 -3.76 -20.69 4.95
N GLY A 58 -4.63 -21.69 4.90
CA GLY A 58 -4.35 -23.05 5.37
C GLY A 58 -3.71 -23.97 4.33
N HIS A 59 -3.60 -23.54 3.05
CA HIS A 59 -3.15 -24.39 1.95
C HIS A 59 -1.78 -24.00 1.37
N GLY A 60 -1.17 -22.93 1.87
CA GLY A 60 0.10 -22.45 1.34
C GLY A 60 0.00 -21.78 -0.04
N ASN A 61 -1.14 -21.16 -0.36
CA ASN A 61 -1.40 -20.52 -1.65
C ASN A 61 -1.11 -19.01 -1.67
N VAL A 62 -0.75 -18.43 -0.51
CA VAL A 62 -0.50 -16.99 -0.38
C VAL A 62 0.96 -16.72 -0.04
N VAL A 63 1.59 -15.86 -0.83
CA VAL A 63 2.87 -15.21 -0.51
C VAL A 63 2.56 -13.79 -0.05
N TYR A 64 2.83 -13.51 1.21
CA TYR A 64 2.69 -12.18 1.81
C TYR A 64 4.00 -11.41 1.69
N ILE A 65 3.95 -10.17 1.25
CA ILE A 65 5.11 -9.28 1.17
C ILE A 65 4.86 -7.98 1.91
N SER A 66 5.88 -7.49 2.61
CA SER A 66 5.83 -6.22 3.30
C SER A 66 7.22 -5.57 3.42
N SER A 67 7.28 -4.33 3.94
CA SER A 67 8.51 -3.56 4.01
C SER A 67 8.43 -2.45 5.06
N LEU A 68 9.56 -2.07 5.64
CA LEU A 68 9.68 -0.87 6.47
C LEU A 68 9.68 0.44 5.67
N SER A 69 9.81 0.37 4.35
CA SER A 69 10.04 1.55 3.50
C SER A 69 8.87 2.55 3.49
N LYS A 70 7.64 2.08 3.69
CA LYS A 70 6.44 2.93 3.60
C LYS A 70 5.96 3.42 4.96
N CYS A 71 6.12 2.61 5.98
CA CYS A 71 5.58 2.88 7.31
C CYS A 71 6.60 3.44 8.30
N PHE A 72 7.91 3.38 8.00
CA PHE A 72 8.92 3.82 8.97
C PHE A 72 10.15 4.44 8.33
N ALA A 73 10.97 3.65 7.63
CA ALA A 73 12.31 4.07 7.19
C ALA A 73 12.65 3.61 5.78
N PRO A 74 12.34 4.42 4.75
CA PRO A 74 12.61 4.06 3.35
C PRO A 74 14.11 3.84 3.06
N GLY A 75 15.00 4.51 3.79
CA GLY A 75 16.45 4.40 3.63
C GLY A 75 17.03 3.05 4.08
N LEU A 76 16.35 2.28 4.93
CA LEU A 76 16.82 0.97 5.37
C LEU A 76 16.79 -0.09 4.26
N ARG A 77 15.98 0.09 3.24
CA ARG A 77 15.84 -0.85 2.12
C ARG A 77 15.55 -2.29 2.56
N LEU A 78 14.76 -2.44 3.64
CA LEU A 78 14.40 -3.72 4.21
C LEU A 78 12.94 -4.06 3.93
N GLY A 79 12.73 -5.27 3.40
CA GLY A 79 11.43 -5.90 3.21
C GLY A 79 11.53 -7.38 3.53
N TRP A 80 10.39 -8.04 3.64
CA TRP A 80 10.30 -9.47 3.91
C TRP A 80 9.15 -10.10 3.13
N LEU A 81 9.22 -11.40 3.03
CA LEU A 81 8.13 -12.22 2.53
C LEU A 81 7.84 -13.39 3.48
N VAL A 82 6.57 -13.81 3.51
CA VAL A 82 6.11 -14.99 4.24
C VAL A 82 5.33 -15.86 3.26
N GLY A 83 5.79 -17.09 3.05
CA GLY A 83 5.19 -17.98 2.07
C GLY A 83 5.49 -19.45 2.36
N PRO A 84 5.08 -20.36 1.47
CA PRO A 84 5.46 -21.77 1.53
C PRO A 84 6.97 -21.94 1.49
N GLU A 85 7.48 -22.89 2.26
CA GLU A 85 8.93 -23.11 2.40
C GLU A 85 9.64 -23.29 1.05
N ALA A 86 9.07 -24.08 0.15
CA ALA A 86 9.65 -24.31 -1.18
C ALA A 86 9.77 -23.03 -2.01
N VAL A 87 8.80 -22.09 -1.88
CA VAL A 87 8.83 -20.78 -2.55
C VAL A 87 9.92 -19.91 -1.93
N VAL A 88 9.98 -19.87 -0.59
CA VAL A 88 10.97 -19.08 0.15
C VAL A 88 12.39 -19.55 -0.19
N GLN A 89 12.65 -20.84 -0.18
CA GLN A 89 13.95 -21.42 -0.55
C GLN A 89 14.34 -21.03 -1.97
N ARG A 90 13.43 -21.20 -2.93
CA ARG A 90 13.71 -20.85 -4.34
C ARG A 90 13.99 -19.36 -4.51
N LEU A 91 13.27 -18.49 -3.81
CA LEU A 91 13.50 -17.04 -3.86
C LEU A 91 14.83 -16.67 -3.19
N ALA A 92 15.23 -17.37 -2.11
CA ALA A 92 16.54 -17.18 -1.49
C ALA A 92 17.68 -17.52 -2.46
N ASP A 93 17.59 -18.63 -3.20
CA ASP A 93 18.58 -19.01 -4.22
C ASP A 93 18.69 -17.94 -5.32
N VAL A 94 17.54 -17.44 -5.81
CA VAL A 94 17.52 -16.40 -6.83
C VAL A 94 18.12 -15.10 -6.28
N LYS A 95 17.80 -14.74 -5.04
CA LYS A 95 18.33 -13.54 -4.40
C LYS A 95 19.86 -13.59 -4.25
N MET A 96 20.40 -14.74 -3.87
CA MET A 96 21.86 -14.94 -3.80
C MET A 96 22.57 -14.71 -5.15
N GLN A 97 21.89 -14.99 -6.25
CA GLN A 97 22.41 -14.74 -7.61
C GLN A 97 22.27 -13.27 -8.04
N MET A 98 21.30 -12.53 -7.46
CA MET A 98 21.04 -11.14 -7.85
C MET A 98 21.88 -10.13 -7.08
N ASP A 99 21.97 -10.23 -5.76
CA ASP A 99 22.54 -9.18 -4.90
C ASP A 99 23.31 -9.70 -3.67
N TYR A 100 23.54 -11.01 -3.56
CA TYR A 100 24.23 -11.67 -2.44
C TYR A 100 23.61 -11.44 -1.04
N GLY A 101 22.46 -10.79 -0.95
CA GLY A 101 21.72 -10.63 0.30
C GLY A 101 21.42 -9.20 0.72
N VAL A 102 20.85 -9.07 1.88
CA VAL A 102 20.51 -7.78 2.50
C VAL A 102 21.60 -7.39 3.49
N SER A 103 21.90 -6.09 3.59
CA SER A 103 22.88 -5.57 4.56
C SER A 103 22.58 -6.06 5.99
N VAL A 104 23.54 -6.72 6.62
CA VAL A 104 23.44 -7.17 8.01
C VAL A 104 23.23 -6.00 8.96
N LEU A 105 23.88 -4.85 8.70
CA LEU A 105 23.70 -3.65 9.51
C LEU A 105 22.26 -3.17 9.53
N THR A 106 21.59 -3.13 8.37
CA THR A 106 20.18 -2.69 8.31
C THR A 106 19.23 -3.70 8.99
N GLN A 107 19.57 -4.99 8.95
CA GLN A 107 18.81 -6.02 9.69
C GLN A 107 18.97 -5.85 11.19
N GLN A 108 20.17 -5.61 11.71
CA GLN A 108 20.41 -5.35 13.13
C GLN A 108 19.73 -4.07 13.61
N VAL A 109 19.75 -3.00 12.81
CA VAL A 109 18.99 -1.78 13.13
C VAL A 109 17.49 -2.07 13.21
N ALA A 110 16.92 -2.83 12.26
CA ALA A 110 15.51 -3.18 12.27
C ALA A 110 15.16 -4.06 13.49
N GLU A 111 16.00 -5.04 13.84
CA GLU A 111 15.85 -5.87 15.03
C GLU A 111 15.80 -5.02 16.30
N GLU A 112 16.73 -4.08 16.45
CA GLU A 112 16.78 -3.21 17.62
C GLU A 112 15.56 -2.29 17.71
N LEU A 113 15.10 -1.74 16.58
CA LEU A 113 13.88 -0.92 16.52
C LEU A 113 12.64 -1.70 16.98
N LEU A 114 12.50 -2.95 16.53
CA LEU A 114 11.39 -3.82 16.92
C LEU A 114 11.51 -4.25 18.40
N ARG A 115 12.69 -4.66 18.83
CA ARG A 115 12.94 -5.15 20.20
C ARG A 115 12.73 -4.07 21.26
N THR A 116 13.05 -2.82 20.95
CA THR A 116 12.95 -1.69 21.90
C THR A 116 11.60 -0.98 21.87
N GLY A 117 10.69 -1.34 20.96
CA GLY A 117 9.41 -0.66 20.74
C GLY A 117 9.55 0.72 20.09
N LEU A 118 10.72 1.07 19.57
CA LEU A 118 10.93 2.32 18.85
C LEU A 118 10.22 2.33 17.51
N TYR A 119 10.04 1.17 16.89
CA TYR A 119 9.24 1.04 15.68
C TYR A 119 7.78 1.48 15.91
N GLU A 120 7.13 0.93 16.92
CA GLU A 120 5.73 1.24 17.26
C GLU A 120 5.53 2.72 17.58
N LYS A 121 6.46 3.30 18.38
CA LYS A 121 6.45 4.73 18.68
C LYS A 121 6.61 5.59 17.42
N GLY A 122 7.53 5.22 16.54
CA GLY A 122 7.77 5.91 15.27
C GLY A 122 6.55 5.86 14.36
N VAL A 123 5.95 4.69 14.18
CA VAL A 123 4.74 4.51 13.39
C VAL A 123 3.56 5.28 13.98
N GLN A 124 3.39 5.29 15.31
CA GLN A 124 2.34 6.07 15.98
C GLN A 124 2.48 7.56 15.72
N ASN A 125 3.70 8.10 15.78
CA ASN A 125 3.97 9.50 15.45
C ASN A 125 3.66 9.81 13.98
N ILE A 126 4.04 8.92 13.05
CA ILE A 126 3.73 9.07 11.63
C ILE A 126 2.22 9.04 11.39
N ARG A 127 1.47 8.15 12.04
CA ARG A 127 -0.01 8.10 11.96
C ARG A 127 -0.63 9.42 12.40
N SER A 128 -0.21 9.98 13.53
CA SER A 128 -0.72 11.28 14.03
C SER A 128 -0.53 12.38 12.99
N GLN A 129 0.68 12.51 12.44
CA GLN A 129 0.97 13.52 11.43
C GLN A 129 0.21 13.30 10.12
N LEU A 130 0.04 12.04 9.70
CA LEU A 130 -0.73 11.71 8.51
C LEU A 130 -2.23 11.98 8.70
N THR A 131 -2.78 11.73 9.88
CA THR A 131 -4.16 12.06 10.22
C THR A 131 -4.41 13.55 10.09
N GLU A 132 -3.57 14.39 10.68
CA GLU A 132 -3.68 15.86 10.59
C GLU A 132 -3.61 16.34 9.13
N ARG A 133 -2.67 15.79 8.34
CA ARG A 133 -2.50 16.15 6.92
C ARG A 133 -3.67 15.68 6.07
N ARG A 134 -4.18 14.45 6.30
CA ARG A 134 -5.39 13.94 5.65
C ARG A 134 -6.56 14.85 5.90
N ASP A 135 -6.85 15.14 7.16
CA ASP A 135 -8.00 15.95 7.55
C ASP A 135 -7.90 17.38 7.02
N PHE A 136 -6.70 17.93 6.98
CA PHE A 136 -6.46 19.21 6.33
C PHE A 136 -6.72 19.17 4.83
N MET A 137 -6.20 18.15 4.13
CA MET A 137 -6.45 17.96 2.69
C MET A 137 -7.94 17.79 2.39
N ILE A 138 -8.66 16.98 3.17
CA ILE A 138 -10.10 16.78 2.97
C ILE A 138 -10.86 18.08 3.12
N ARG A 139 -10.57 18.89 4.14
CA ARG A 139 -11.20 20.23 4.28
C ARG A 139 -10.94 21.15 3.08
N LEU A 140 -9.73 21.11 2.50
CA LEU A 140 -9.43 21.87 1.29
C LEU A 140 -10.19 21.35 0.08
N LEU A 141 -10.27 20.03 -0.10
CA LEU A 141 -11.05 19.43 -1.16
C LEU A 141 -12.53 19.78 -1.04
N GLU A 142 -13.11 19.68 0.15
CA GLU A 142 -14.50 20.07 0.42
C GLU A 142 -14.75 21.55 0.09
N ARG A 143 -13.83 22.43 0.46
CA ARG A 143 -13.97 23.87 0.25
C ARG A 143 -13.84 24.28 -1.21
N TYR A 144 -12.94 23.64 -1.98
CA TYR A 144 -12.57 24.13 -3.30
C TYR A 144 -12.92 23.20 -4.46
N PHE A 145 -13.18 21.90 -4.19
CA PHE A 145 -13.32 20.89 -5.23
C PHE A 145 -14.66 20.15 -5.23
N SER A 146 -15.55 20.36 -4.26
CA SER A 146 -16.81 19.62 -4.11
C SER A 146 -17.71 19.66 -5.34
N GLU A 147 -17.69 20.76 -6.11
CA GLU A 147 -18.45 20.90 -7.35
C GLU A 147 -17.82 20.10 -8.53
N PHE A 148 -16.50 19.93 -8.52
CA PHE A 148 -15.74 19.42 -9.65
C PHE A 148 -15.27 17.98 -9.48
N ALA A 149 -15.23 17.47 -8.27
CA ALA A 149 -14.64 16.17 -7.96
C ALA A 149 -15.38 15.41 -6.85
N GLU A 150 -15.07 14.13 -6.75
CA GLU A 150 -15.51 13.22 -5.70
C GLU A 150 -14.31 12.47 -5.14
N TRP A 151 -14.33 12.17 -3.85
CA TRP A 151 -13.32 11.40 -3.15
C TRP A 151 -13.92 10.62 -2.00
N SER A 152 -13.22 9.60 -1.55
CA SER A 152 -13.48 8.97 -0.25
C SER A 152 -12.41 9.40 0.74
N VAL A 153 -12.78 9.58 2.01
CA VAL A 153 -11.81 9.82 3.08
C VAL A 153 -11.05 8.53 3.33
N PRO A 154 -9.72 8.50 3.10
CA PRO A 154 -8.96 7.29 3.30
C PRO A 154 -8.80 6.99 4.80
N SER A 155 -9.04 5.75 5.20
CA SER A 155 -8.86 5.28 6.58
C SER A 155 -7.42 4.89 6.93
N GLY A 156 -6.50 5.05 5.98
CA GLY A 156 -5.07 4.75 6.15
C GLY A 156 -4.24 5.10 4.92
N SER A 157 -2.93 4.86 5.02
CA SER A 157 -1.95 5.25 4.01
C SER A 157 -1.80 6.78 3.86
N PHE A 158 -1.25 7.22 2.75
CA PHE A 158 -1.02 8.64 2.44
C PHE A 158 -1.55 9.03 1.05
N PHE A 159 -2.52 8.24 0.52
CA PHE A 159 -3.17 8.52 -0.75
C PHE A 159 -4.56 9.11 -0.53
N VAL A 160 -4.90 10.15 -1.29
CA VAL A 160 -6.26 10.62 -1.48
C VAL A 160 -6.58 10.48 -2.96
N TRP A 161 -7.50 9.58 -3.30
CA TRP A 161 -7.92 9.35 -4.67
C TRP A 161 -9.08 10.27 -5.02
N VAL A 162 -8.85 11.18 -5.98
CA VAL A 162 -9.84 12.19 -6.40
C VAL A 162 -10.32 11.86 -7.80
N ARG A 163 -11.61 11.67 -7.98
CA ARG A 163 -12.28 11.45 -9.26
C ARG A 163 -12.90 12.75 -9.75
N LEU A 164 -12.49 13.23 -10.91
CA LEU A 164 -13.06 14.41 -11.53
C LEU A 164 -14.46 14.08 -12.11
N LYS A 165 -15.46 14.94 -11.86
CA LYS A 165 -16.85 14.77 -12.32
C LYS A 165 -17.01 15.07 -13.80
N ASN A 166 -16.26 16.02 -14.32
CA ASN A 166 -16.30 16.47 -15.70
C ASN A 166 -15.19 15.81 -16.51
N ARG A 167 -15.32 15.78 -17.85
CA ARG A 167 -14.28 15.30 -18.77
C ARG A 167 -13.04 16.23 -18.80
N VAL A 168 -12.48 16.52 -17.64
CA VAL A 168 -11.19 17.20 -17.54
C VAL A 168 -10.10 16.16 -17.70
N SER A 169 -9.24 16.36 -18.68
CA SER A 169 -8.07 15.49 -18.84
C SER A 169 -7.18 15.61 -17.61
N ALA A 170 -6.95 14.47 -16.94
CA ALA A 170 -6.03 14.40 -15.79
C ALA A 170 -4.62 14.84 -16.17
N GLU A 171 -4.20 14.60 -17.40
CA GLU A 171 -2.92 15.04 -17.95
C GLU A 171 -2.87 16.56 -18.12
N LYS A 172 -3.94 17.20 -18.61
CA LYS A 172 -4.06 18.66 -18.68
C LYS A 172 -3.96 19.27 -17.27
N LEU A 173 -4.69 18.69 -16.31
CA LEU A 173 -4.66 19.12 -14.92
C LEU A 173 -3.27 18.99 -14.32
N PHE A 174 -2.58 17.87 -14.56
CA PHE A 174 -1.19 17.68 -14.14
C PHE A 174 -0.27 18.78 -14.69
N ASN A 175 -0.35 19.06 -15.98
CA ASN A 175 0.50 20.09 -16.63
C ASN A 175 0.21 21.51 -16.09
N LEU A 176 -1.03 21.83 -15.76
CA LEU A 176 -1.40 23.11 -15.13
C LEU A 176 -0.90 23.17 -13.68
N ALA A 177 -1.12 22.14 -12.89
CA ALA A 177 -0.67 22.03 -11.51
C ALA A 177 0.85 22.16 -11.40
N LEU A 178 1.58 21.56 -12.34
CA LEU A 178 3.04 21.65 -12.38
C LEU A 178 3.56 23.08 -12.57
N LYS A 179 2.85 23.92 -13.38
CA LYS A 179 3.17 25.35 -13.53
C LYS A 179 3.01 26.12 -12.22
N GLU A 180 2.05 25.71 -11.41
CA GLU A 180 1.79 26.24 -10.06
C GLU A 180 2.64 25.57 -8.97
N LYS A 181 3.67 24.78 -9.35
CA LYS A 181 4.56 24.04 -8.45
C LYS A 181 3.82 23.00 -7.59
N LEU A 182 2.68 22.51 -8.03
CA LEU A 182 1.92 21.44 -7.41
C LEU A 182 2.09 20.14 -8.21
N LEU A 183 2.66 19.12 -7.57
CA LEU A 183 2.83 17.80 -8.16
C LEU A 183 1.65 16.91 -7.76
N ILE A 184 0.86 16.49 -8.75
CA ILE A 184 -0.21 15.48 -8.59
C ILE A 184 0.13 14.25 -9.42
N MET A 185 -0.50 13.11 -9.13
CA MET A 185 -0.31 11.88 -9.91
C MET A 185 -1.56 11.62 -10.76
N PRO A 186 -1.47 11.72 -12.10
CA PRO A 186 -2.61 11.43 -12.98
C PRO A 186 -3.04 9.97 -12.90
N GLY A 187 -4.35 9.72 -12.83
CA GLY A 187 -4.90 8.36 -12.73
C GLY A 187 -4.55 7.45 -13.91
N GLY A 188 -4.36 8.01 -15.09
CA GLY A 188 -3.97 7.26 -16.29
C GLY A 188 -2.65 6.50 -16.18
N VAL A 189 -1.76 6.88 -15.25
CA VAL A 189 -0.51 6.13 -14.96
C VAL A 189 -0.82 4.72 -14.42
N TYR A 190 -1.98 4.53 -13.80
CA TYR A 190 -2.42 3.26 -13.22
C TYR A 190 -3.36 2.47 -14.16
N ASP A 191 -3.68 3.01 -15.32
CA ASP A 191 -4.57 2.38 -16.29
C ASP A 191 -3.77 1.65 -17.38
N ARG A 192 -4.19 0.45 -17.75
CA ARG A 192 -3.56 -0.37 -18.78
C ARG A 192 -4.02 -0.04 -20.20
N GLY A 193 -4.44 1.20 -20.48
CA GLY A 193 -4.66 1.64 -21.85
C GLY A 193 -6.06 1.39 -22.41
N HIS A 194 -7.10 1.41 -21.58
CA HIS A 194 -8.50 1.32 -22.02
C HIS A 194 -9.35 2.54 -21.68
N SER A 195 -8.78 3.73 -21.58
CA SER A 195 -9.60 4.93 -21.44
C SER A 195 -9.00 6.13 -22.14
N SER A 196 -9.08 6.13 -23.45
CA SER A 196 -9.30 7.36 -24.17
C SER A 196 -10.83 7.63 -24.20
N SER A 197 -11.37 8.21 -23.15
CA SER A 197 -12.68 8.88 -23.21
C SER A 197 -12.87 9.76 -21.98
#